data_4a4ab5e73f9592d7e5cf7a2cc13f8987
#
_entry.id   4a4ab5e73f9592d7e5cf7a2cc13f8987
#
_cell.length_a   1.000
_cell.length_b   1.000
_cell.length_c   1.000
_cell.angle_alpha   90.00
_cell.angle_beta   90.00
_cell.angle_gamma   90.00
#
_symmetry.space_group_name_H-M   'P 1'
#
loop_
_entity.id
_entity.type
_entity.pdbx_description
1 polymer ?
#
loop_
_entity_poly.entity_id
_entity_poly.type
_entity_poly.pdbx_seq_one_letter_code
_entity_poly.pdbx_strand_id
1 'polypeptide(L)'
;MNDVHLCKALEKFLEAGLSDFILPLEHKPDEPTVFRAPKIIQGYLPPKKSKESKDDDFPFVLIRPDSGKTDADGCSADVSIVIGAWDDEFEGHLTALSLKEKVESLLLNLPNRTLGERFILETPVSWENSPAQAWPFWQIVMSTRWTFRAPEIVNPYTPYE
;
A
#
# COMPACT_ATOMS: atom_id res chain seq x y z
N MET A 1 -3.96 19.55 -1.76
CA MET A 1 -3.14 18.62 -2.56
C MET A 1 -3.78 17.26 -2.58
N ASN A 2 -4.25 16.87 -3.75
CA ASN A 2 -5.09 15.67 -3.87
C ASN A 2 -4.31 14.36 -3.77
N ASP A 3 -3.08 14.31 -4.33
CA ASP A 3 -2.28 13.09 -4.28
C ASP A 3 -1.83 12.75 -2.85
N VAL A 4 -1.49 13.75 -2.07
CA VAL A 4 -1.13 13.57 -0.66
C VAL A 4 -2.34 13.06 0.13
N HIS A 5 -3.52 13.63 -0.12
CA HIS A 5 -4.76 13.19 0.53
C HIS A 5 -5.12 11.75 0.16
N LEU A 6 -4.90 11.36 -1.09
CA LEU A 6 -5.11 9.97 -1.53
C LEU A 6 -4.21 9.01 -0.75
N CYS A 7 -2.91 9.30 -0.67
CA CYS A 7 -1.97 8.45 0.05
C CYS A 7 -2.30 8.35 1.53
N LYS A 8 -2.70 9.45 2.15
CA LYS A 8 -3.10 9.46 3.56
C LYS A 8 -4.42 8.75 3.80
N ALA A 9 -5.37 8.88 2.87
CA ALA A 9 -6.63 8.15 2.95
C ALA A 9 -6.42 6.64 2.82
N LEU A 10 -5.54 6.22 1.92
CA LEU A 10 -5.14 4.81 1.77
C LEU A 10 -4.48 4.30 3.05
N GLU A 11 -3.56 5.07 3.63
CA GLU A 11 -2.90 4.69 4.88
C GLU A 11 -3.92 4.40 5.99
N LYS A 12 -4.82 5.33 6.23
CA LYS A 12 -5.85 5.17 7.26
C LYS A 12 -6.76 3.98 6.98
N PHE A 13 -7.17 3.84 5.74
CA PHE A 13 -8.05 2.75 5.31
C PHE A 13 -7.39 1.38 5.53
N LEU A 14 -6.15 1.24 5.11
CA LEU A 14 -5.41 -0.01 5.26
C LEU A 14 -5.03 -0.29 6.71
N GLU A 15 -4.66 0.71 7.48
CA GLU A 15 -4.42 0.54 8.93
C GLU A 15 -5.64 -0.03 9.63
N ALA A 16 -6.81 0.54 9.37
CA ALA A 16 -8.05 0.06 9.97
C ALA A 16 -8.43 -1.34 9.47
N GLY A 17 -8.29 -1.59 8.18
CA GLY A 17 -8.68 -2.87 7.58
C GLY A 17 -7.74 -4.03 7.89
N LEU A 18 -6.49 -3.74 8.22
CA LEU A 18 -5.47 -4.76 8.48
C LEU A 18 -5.09 -4.90 9.96
N SER A 19 -5.73 -4.16 10.85
CA SER A 19 -5.40 -4.16 12.28
C SER A 19 -5.47 -5.54 12.93
N ASP A 20 -6.35 -6.41 12.45
CA ASP A 20 -6.54 -7.76 12.96
C ASP A 20 -5.83 -8.83 12.13
N PHE A 21 -5.18 -8.45 11.05
CA PHE A 21 -4.48 -9.38 10.17
C PHE A 21 -3.02 -9.48 10.58
N ILE A 22 -2.72 -10.45 11.45
CA ILE A 22 -1.39 -10.59 12.04
C ILE A 22 -0.54 -11.59 11.27
N LEU A 23 0.74 -11.27 11.11
CA LEU A 23 1.72 -12.07 10.40
C LEU A 23 3.01 -12.18 11.21
N PRO A 24 3.84 -13.23 10.97
CA PRO A 24 5.05 -13.42 11.75
C PRO A 24 6.10 -12.34 11.51
N LEU A 25 6.77 -11.96 12.57
CA LEU A 25 7.98 -11.12 12.53
C LEU A 25 9.21 -11.99 12.30
N GLU A 26 10.26 -11.42 11.73
CA GLU A 26 11.53 -12.09 11.61
C GLU A 26 12.02 -12.55 12.99
N HIS A 27 12.39 -13.83 13.09
CA HIS A 27 12.92 -14.39 14.32
C HIS A 27 13.93 -15.49 14.01
N LYS A 28 14.79 -15.79 14.98
CA LYS A 28 15.72 -16.91 14.89
C LYS A 28 14.99 -18.22 15.22
N PRO A 29 15.50 -19.39 14.76
CA PRO A 29 14.83 -20.67 14.99
C PRO A 29 14.59 -21.03 16.45
N ASP A 30 15.43 -20.51 17.37
CA ASP A 30 15.34 -20.74 18.81
C ASP A 30 14.49 -19.72 19.56
N GLU A 31 14.01 -18.70 18.86
CA GLU A 31 13.17 -17.65 19.44
C GLU A 31 11.68 -17.96 19.21
N PRO A 32 10.79 -17.55 20.13
CA PRO A 32 9.37 -17.69 19.90
C PRO A 32 8.91 -16.79 18.75
N THR A 33 7.94 -17.28 17.98
CA THR A 33 7.35 -16.49 16.89
C THR A 33 6.48 -15.38 17.48
N VAL A 34 6.73 -14.15 17.08
CA VAL A 34 5.91 -12.99 17.43
C VAL A 34 5.15 -12.55 16.20
N PHE A 35 3.88 -12.22 16.36
CA PHE A 35 2.99 -11.78 15.28
C PHE A 35 2.60 -10.33 15.45
N ARG A 36 2.39 -9.67 14.34
CA ARG A 36 2.02 -8.25 14.31
C ARG A 36 1.20 -7.95 13.07
N ALA A 37 0.33 -6.95 13.15
CA ALA A 37 -0.30 -6.39 11.97
C ALA A 37 0.77 -5.73 11.08
N PRO A 38 0.57 -5.70 9.75
CA PRO A 38 1.53 -5.05 8.85
C PRO A 38 1.68 -3.56 9.17
N LYS A 39 2.91 -3.06 9.08
CA LYS A 39 3.15 -1.61 9.10
C LYS A 39 2.65 -1.01 7.80
N ILE A 40 1.99 0.12 7.88
CA ILE A 40 1.60 0.88 6.68
C ILE A 40 2.64 1.98 6.49
N ILE A 41 3.36 1.94 5.38
CA ILE A 41 4.52 2.80 5.13
C ILE A 41 4.26 3.65 3.87
N GLN A 42 4.64 4.92 3.93
CA GLN A 42 4.53 5.83 2.80
C GLN A 42 5.86 5.90 2.04
N GLY A 43 5.79 5.69 0.74
CA GLY A 43 6.88 5.94 -0.20
C GLY A 43 7.95 4.88 -0.25
N TYR A 44 8.82 4.84 0.71
CA TYR A 44 9.99 3.97 0.72
C TYR A 44 10.27 3.41 2.10
N LEU A 45 10.90 2.23 2.12
CA LEU A 45 11.34 1.65 3.38
C LEU A 45 12.47 2.49 3.97
N PRO A 46 12.44 2.74 5.29
CA PRO A 46 13.53 3.46 5.93
C PRO A 46 14.83 2.64 5.87
N PRO A 47 16.01 3.29 5.82
CA PRO A 47 17.26 2.56 5.81
C PRO A 47 17.49 1.82 7.13
N LYS A 48 18.11 0.64 7.04
CA LYS A 48 18.48 -0.13 8.25
C LYS A 48 19.54 0.61 9.04
N LYS A 49 19.39 0.59 10.37
CA LYS A 49 20.34 1.24 11.29
C LYS A 49 21.66 0.47 11.40
N SER A 50 21.66 -0.84 11.19
CA SER A 50 22.86 -1.67 11.14
C SER A 50 22.61 -2.93 10.32
N LYS A 51 23.72 -3.54 9.80
CA LYS A 51 23.64 -4.77 9.02
C LYS A 51 23.23 -5.99 9.85
N GLU A 52 23.40 -5.91 11.17
CA GLU A 52 23.11 -7.00 12.10
C GLU A 52 21.73 -6.91 12.73
N SER A 53 21.02 -5.80 12.55
CA SER A 53 19.68 -5.64 13.10
C SER A 53 18.66 -6.45 12.30
N LYS A 54 17.68 -7.01 13.03
CA LYS A 54 16.53 -7.67 12.40
C LYS A 54 15.78 -6.66 11.53
N ASP A 55 15.17 -7.16 10.47
CA ASP A 55 14.33 -6.33 9.62
C ASP A 55 12.96 -6.18 10.27
N ASP A 56 12.80 -5.07 11.00
CA ASP A 56 11.55 -4.77 11.70
C ASP A 56 10.44 -4.22 10.78
N ASP A 57 10.74 -4.02 9.51
CA ASP A 57 9.75 -3.49 8.57
C ASP A 57 8.75 -4.55 8.13
N PHE A 58 9.18 -5.81 8.01
CA PHE A 58 8.28 -6.90 7.64
C PHE A 58 7.45 -7.38 8.83
N PRO A 59 6.15 -7.65 8.67
CA PRO A 59 5.35 -7.44 7.47
C PRO A 59 5.00 -5.96 7.27
N PHE A 60 4.87 -5.56 6.00
CA PHE A 60 4.51 -4.19 5.67
C PHE A 60 3.60 -4.10 4.44
N VAL A 61 2.87 -3.01 4.35
CA VAL A 61 2.17 -2.57 3.14
C VAL A 61 2.63 -1.15 2.86
N LEU A 62 3.29 -0.96 1.74
CA LEU A 62 3.90 0.31 1.37
C LEU A 62 3.07 0.96 0.25
N ILE A 63 2.72 2.22 0.44
CA ILE A 63 1.95 3.01 -0.50
C ILE A 63 2.90 3.95 -1.22
N ARG A 64 3.04 3.77 -2.54
CA ARG A 64 3.96 4.59 -3.32
C ARG A 64 3.26 5.14 -4.56
N PRO A 65 3.05 6.46 -4.61
CA PRO A 65 2.57 7.06 -5.84
C PRO A 65 3.70 7.06 -6.87
N ASP A 66 3.43 6.50 -8.06
CA ASP A 66 4.43 6.37 -9.12
C ASP A 66 4.32 7.50 -10.14
N SER A 67 3.11 7.81 -10.53
CA SER A 67 2.84 8.81 -11.57
C SER A 67 1.42 9.30 -11.46
N GLY A 68 1.14 10.38 -12.15
CA GLY A 68 -0.20 10.94 -12.16
C GLY A 68 -0.39 11.88 -13.34
N LYS A 69 -1.62 12.33 -13.47
CA LYS A 69 -2.06 13.18 -14.57
C LYS A 69 -3.14 14.12 -14.08
N THR A 70 -3.03 15.37 -14.45
CA THR A 70 -4.05 16.38 -14.15
C THR A 70 -4.42 17.10 -15.44
N ASP A 71 -5.70 17.08 -15.78
CA ASP A 71 -6.21 17.81 -16.94
C ASP A 71 -7.55 18.50 -16.60
N ALA A 72 -8.19 19.07 -17.61
CA ALA A 72 -9.44 19.80 -17.42
C ALA A 72 -10.59 18.88 -16.96
N ASP A 73 -10.51 17.59 -17.26
CA ASP A 73 -11.56 16.62 -16.95
C ASP A 73 -11.38 15.95 -15.60
N GLY A 74 -10.19 16.05 -14.99
CA GLY A 74 -9.92 15.48 -13.69
C GLY A 74 -8.47 15.07 -13.50
N CYS A 75 -8.26 14.28 -12.45
CA CYS A 75 -6.95 13.78 -12.07
C CYS A 75 -6.94 12.27 -12.06
N SER A 76 -5.78 11.69 -12.34
CA SER A 76 -5.53 10.28 -12.11
C SER A 76 -4.17 10.11 -11.44
N ALA A 77 -4.03 9.05 -10.65
CA ALA A 77 -2.77 8.70 -10.01
C ALA A 77 -2.57 7.20 -10.09
N ASP A 78 -1.39 6.78 -10.49
CA ASP A 78 -0.96 5.39 -10.45
C ASP A 78 -0.21 5.18 -9.14
N VAL A 79 -0.73 4.30 -8.30
CA VAL A 79 -0.19 4.03 -6.97
C VAL A 79 0.17 2.55 -6.89
N SER A 80 1.45 2.27 -6.61
CA SER A 80 1.88 0.92 -6.28
C SER A 80 1.65 0.66 -4.80
N ILE A 81 1.13 -0.53 -4.51
CA ILE A 81 1.02 -1.02 -3.15
C ILE A 81 1.96 -2.21 -3.05
N VAL A 82 3.06 -2.03 -2.33
CA VAL A 82 4.06 -3.07 -2.16
C VAL A 82 3.79 -3.82 -0.88
N ILE A 83 3.66 -5.11 -1.00
CA ILE A 83 3.34 -5.99 0.12
C ILE A 83 4.59 -6.78 0.45
N GLY A 84 5.02 -6.72 1.71
CA GLY A 84 6.16 -7.47 2.19
C GLY A 84 5.79 -8.37 3.35
N ALA A 85 6.28 -9.60 3.33
CA ALA A 85 6.10 -10.55 4.41
C ALA A 85 7.40 -11.32 4.65
N TRP A 86 7.63 -11.68 5.90
CA TRP A 86 8.71 -12.56 6.29
C TRP A 86 8.11 -13.92 6.65
N ASP A 87 8.63 -14.98 6.04
CA ASP A 87 8.21 -16.33 6.38
C ASP A 87 9.30 -17.29 5.91
N ASP A 88 9.88 -18.03 6.83
CA ASP A 88 10.96 -18.98 6.54
C ASP A 88 10.48 -20.40 6.27
N GLU A 89 9.16 -20.62 6.23
CA GLU A 89 8.57 -21.89 5.88
C GLU A 89 8.72 -22.19 4.38
N PHE A 90 8.59 -23.46 4.00
CA PHE A 90 8.74 -23.88 2.62
C PHE A 90 7.78 -23.14 1.67
N GLU A 91 6.54 -22.93 2.10
CA GLU A 91 5.52 -22.24 1.33
C GLU A 91 5.33 -20.78 1.79
N GLY A 92 6.42 -20.15 2.25
CA GLY A 92 6.37 -18.80 2.81
C GLY A 92 5.82 -17.73 1.87
N HIS A 93 5.97 -17.91 0.56
CA HIS A 93 5.39 -17.00 -0.43
C HIS A 93 3.86 -16.89 -0.32
N LEU A 94 3.19 -17.90 0.20
CA LEU A 94 1.74 -17.88 0.39
C LEU A 94 1.33 -16.90 1.48
N THR A 95 2.21 -16.61 2.42
CA THR A 95 1.96 -15.60 3.47
C THR A 95 1.86 -14.21 2.85
N ALA A 96 2.77 -13.88 1.94
CA ALA A 96 2.70 -12.62 1.20
C ALA A 96 1.46 -12.58 0.31
N LEU A 97 1.13 -13.68 -0.34
CA LEU A 97 -0.06 -13.80 -1.17
C LEU A 97 -1.35 -13.59 -0.36
N SER A 98 -1.41 -14.14 0.85
CA SER A 98 -2.55 -13.97 1.74
C SER A 98 -2.76 -12.51 2.12
N LEU A 99 -1.67 -11.80 2.41
CA LEU A 99 -1.74 -10.38 2.71
C LEU A 99 -2.20 -9.60 1.47
N LYS A 100 -1.68 -9.93 0.29
CA LYS A 100 -2.10 -9.31 -0.97
C LYS A 100 -3.60 -9.51 -1.20
N GLU A 101 -4.10 -10.73 -1.00
CA GLU A 101 -5.53 -11.02 -1.17
C GLU A 101 -6.39 -10.23 -0.19
N LYS A 102 -5.93 -10.06 1.04
CA LYS A 102 -6.65 -9.24 2.02
C LYS A 102 -6.71 -7.79 1.60
N VAL A 103 -5.59 -7.22 1.15
CA VAL A 103 -5.54 -5.83 0.67
C VAL A 103 -6.44 -5.66 -0.56
N GLU A 104 -6.34 -6.58 -1.51
CA GLU A 104 -7.17 -6.56 -2.72
C GLU A 104 -8.66 -6.60 -2.37
N SER A 105 -9.03 -7.48 -1.46
CA SER A 105 -10.41 -7.61 -1.00
C SER A 105 -10.92 -6.33 -0.35
N LEU A 106 -10.11 -5.70 0.49
CA LEU A 106 -10.47 -4.43 1.12
C LEU A 106 -10.73 -3.35 0.08
N LEU A 107 -9.85 -3.23 -0.91
CA LEU A 107 -9.97 -2.22 -1.96
C LEU A 107 -11.18 -2.47 -2.87
N LEU A 108 -11.38 -3.71 -3.30
CA LEU A 108 -12.47 -4.04 -4.23
C LEU A 108 -13.85 -4.00 -3.56
N ASN A 109 -13.90 -4.09 -2.25
CA ASN A 109 -15.15 -4.00 -1.48
C ASN A 109 -15.50 -2.58 -1.05
N LEU A 110 -14.72 -1.58 -1.44
CA LEU A 110 -15.09 -0.19 -1.20
C LEU A 110 -16.44 0.12 -1.89
N PRO A 111 -17.39 0.77 -1.20
CA PRO A 111 -18.67 1.15 -1.80
C PRO A 111 -18.45 1.99 -3.05
N ASN A 112 -18.96 1.52 -4.19
CA ASN A 112 -18.76 2.13 -5.50
C ASN A 112 -17.26 2.31 -5.84
N ARG A 113 -16.40 1.50 -5.24
CA ARG A 113 -14.93 1.59 -5.35
C ARG A 113 -14.39 2.98 -5.03
N THR A 114 -15.06 3.66 -4.10
CA THR A 114 -14.72 5.03 -3.74
C THR A 114 -14.13 5.07 -2.33
N LEU A 115 -12.96 5.67 -2.23
CA LEU A 115 -12.26 5.90 -0.97
C LEU A 115 -12.46 7.35 -0.53
N GLY A 116 -12.98 7.55 0.68
CA GLY A 116 -13.18 8.88 1.23
C GLY A 116 -14.13 9.76 0.42
N GLU A 117 -15.10 9.16 -0.26
CA GLU A 117 -16.11 9.85 -1.09
C GLU A 117 -15.52 10.64 -2.27
N ARG A 118 -14.22 10.47 -2.54
CA ARG A 118 -13.49 11.35 -3.44
C ARG A 118 -12.64 10.61 -4.45
N PHE A 119 -11.99 9.54 -4.04
CA PHE A 119 -11.03 8.83 -4.88
C PHE A 119 -11.64 7.52 -5.37
N ILE A 120 -11.69 7.35 -6.69
CA ILE A 120 -12.31 6.19 -7.31
C ILE A 120 -11.22 5.24 -7.79
N LEU A 121 -11.30 3.99 -7.35
CA LEU A 121 -10.40 2.94 -7.81
C LEU A 121 -10.85 2.45 -9.16
N GLU A 122 -9.98 2.57 -10.14
CA GLU A 122 -10.21 2.03 -11.48
C GLU A 122 -9.83 0.53 -11.52
N THR A 123 -10.49 -0.22 -12.37
CA THR A 123 -10.16 -1.62 -12.60
C THR A 123 -9.63 -1.79 -14.03
N PRO A 124 -8.77 -2.76 -14.29
CA PRO A 124 -8.34 -3.82 -13.39
C PRO A 124 -7.28 -3.37 -12.39
N VAL A 125 -7.24 -4.07 -11.25
CA VAL A 125 -6.12 -4.02 -10.32
C VAL A 125 -5.21 -5.19 -10.68
N SER A 126 -3.94 -4.94 -10.90
CA SER A 126 -2.98 -5.97 -11.27
C SER A 126 -1.93 -6.14 -10.19
N TRP A 127 -1.23 -7.26 -10.22
CA TRP A 127 -0.16 -7.52 -9.26
C TRP A 127 0.90 -8.42 -9.89
N GLU A 128 2.10 -8.36 -9.36
CA GLU A 128 3.19 -9.26 -9.76
C GLU A 128 4.12 -9.49 -8.57
N ASN A 129 4.79 -10.63 -8.57
CA ASN A 129 5.85 -10.89 -7.61
C ASN A 129 7.05 -10.01 -7.93
N SER A 130 7.72 -9.48 -6.91
CA SER A 130 8.97 -8.77 -7.11
C SER A 130 9.99 -9.71 -7.76
N PRO A 131 10.69 -9.29 -8.82
CA PRO A 131 11.68 -10.15 -9.49
C PRO A 131 12.87 -10.50 -8.60
N ALA A 132 13.12 -9.74 -7.55
CA ALA A 132 14.25 -9.94 -6.63
C ALA A 132 13.76 -10.52 -5.30
N GLN A 133 13.15 -11.71 -5.35
CA GLN A 133 12.75 -12.41 -4.11
C GLN A 133 14.00 -12.91 -3.38
N ALA A 134 14.12 -12.56 -2.11
CA ALA A 134 15.23 -12.96 -1.25
C ALA A 134 14.68 -13.72 -0.04
N TRP A 135 14.51 -15.05 -0.20
CA TRP A 135 14.07 -15.90 0.92
C TRP A 135 14.85 -15.56 2.18
N PRO A 136 14.21 -15.42 3.33
CA PRO A 136 12.79 -15.65 3.66
C PRO A 136 11.90 -14.41 3.54
N PHE A 137 12.30 -13.42 2.77
CA PHE A 137 11.57 -12.18 2.54
C PHE A 137 10.83 -12.25 1.21
N TRP A 138 9.53 -11.94 1.24
CA TRP A 138 8.65 -12.05 0.09
C TRP A 138 7.98 -10.72 -0.20
N GLN A 139 8.00 -10.29 -1.45
CA GLN A 139 7.40 -9.03 -1.85
C GLN A 139 6.53 -9.20 -3.09
N ILE A 140 5.39 -8.52 -3.06
CA ILE A 140 4.43 -8.45 -4.16
C ILE A 140 4.15 -6.98 -4.44
N VAL A 141 4.09 -6.62 -5.71
CA VAL A 141 3.74 -5.26 -6.12
C VAL A 141 2.35 -5.29 -6.74
N MET A 142 1.42 -4.54 -6.15
CA MET A 142 0.10 -4.31 -6.71
C MET A 142 0.10 -2.96 -7.41
N SER A 143 -0.50 -2.91 -8.61
CA SER A 143 -0.63 -1.66 -9.36
C SER A 143 -2.09 -1.24 -9.32
N THR A 144 -2.33 -0.04 -8.83
CA THR A 144 -3.68 0.54 -8.74
C THR A 144 -3.71 1.89 -9.44
N ARG A 145 -4.87 2.21 -9.99
CA ARG A 145 -5.11 3.53 -10.58
C ARG A 145 -6.32 4.15 -9.92
N TRP A 146 -6.18 5.42 -9.55
CA TRP A 146 -7.20 6.19 -8.89
C TRP A 146 -7.54 7.42 -9.71
N THR A 147 -8.83 7.72 -9.80
CA THR A 147 -9.29 8.95 -10.44
C THR A 147 -10.01 9.81 -9.42
N PHE A 148 -9.89 11.12 -9.58
CA PHE A 148 -10.51 12.07 -8.68
C PHE A 148 -10.64 13.43 -9.37
N ARG A 149 -11.47 14.27 -8.78
CA ARG A 149 -11.76 15.58 -9.33
C ARG A 149 -10.51 16.49 -9.26
N ALA A 150 -10.30 17.26 -10.32
CA ALA A 150 -9.23 18.25 -10.31
C ALA A 150 -9.47 19.29 -9.19
N PRO A 151 -8.41 19.79 -8.54
CA PRO A 151 -8.58 20.83 -7.55
C PRO A 151 -9.14 22.09 -8.20
N GLU A 152 -10.09 22.73 -7.53
CA GLU A 152 -10.62 24.01 -7.98
C GLU A 152 -9.53 25.07 -7.84
N ILE A 153 -9.22 25.71 -8.97
CA ILE A 153 -8.32 26.85 -8.97
C ILE A 153 -9.16 28.09 -8.70
N VAL A 154 -9.13 28.58 -7.48
CA VAL A 154 -9.74 29.87 -7.17
C VAL A 154 -8.76 30.94 -7.63
N ASN A 155 -9.07 31.61 -8.72
CA ASN A 155 -8.29 32.74 -9.18
C ASN A 155 -8.76 34.00 -8.43
N PRO A 156 -7.93 34.55 -7.52
CA PRO A 156 -8.32 35.71 -6.73
C PRO A 156 -8.52 36.97 -7.57
N TYR A 157 -8.09 36.94 -8.83
CA TYR A 157 -8.23 38.09 -9.74
C TYR A 157 -9.47 37.98 -10.66
N THR A 158 -10.22 36.88 -10.55
CA THR A 158 -11.47 36.78 -11.32
C THR A 158 -12.54 37.59 -10.61
N PRO A 159 -13.11 38.61 -11.25
CA PRO A 159 -14.18 39.38 -10.61
C PRO A 159 -15.40 38.48 -10.44
N TYR A 160 -15.99 38.55 -9.26
CA TYR A 160 -17.28 37.90 -9.02
C TYR A 160 -18.37 38.69 -9.77
N GLU A 161 -19.09 38.02 -10.61
CA GLU A 161 -20.27 38.62 -11.20
C GLU A 161 -21.53 38.35 -10.35
#